data_86d22cc099b0b3122ea11c87b3aab866
#
_entry.id   86d22cc099b0b3122ea11c87b3aab866
#
_cell.length_a   1.000
_cell.length_b   1.000
_cell.length_c   1.000
_cell.angle_alpha   90.00
_cell.angle_beta   90.00
_cell.angle_gamma   90.00
#
_symmetry.space_group_name_H-M   'P 1'
#
loop_
_entity.id
_entity.type
_entity.pdbx_description
1 polymer ?
#
loop_
_entity_poly.entity_id
_entity_poly.type
_entity_poly.pdbx_seq_one_letter_code
_entity_poly.pdbx_strand_id
1 'polypeptide(L)'
;MSEPEKSEIINNALDAGPTIPFPNFSKLFKTWLEVLCTISEENRHDMFSNYVKHIVNSPQKIISFNLDGILEIFLSLEQTNQEIISASVQNVVKDLDDDSKRKLLLVVPESARRFIDF
;
A
#
# COMPACT_ATOMS: atom_id res chain seq x y z
N MET A 1 14.30 13.18 1.80
CA MET A 1 14.67 11.76 1.71
C MET A 1 14.90 11.40 0.26
N SER A 2 16.02 10.77 -0.06
CA SER A 2 16.36 10.37 -1.43
C SER A 2 15.54 9.14 -1.87
N GLU A 3 15.47 8.89 -3.19
CA GLU A 3 14.79 7.70 -3.72
C GLU A 3 15.40 6.39 -3.18
N PRO A 4 16.74 6.20 -3.14
CA PRO A 4 17.31 5.01 -2.52
C PRO A 4 16.94 4.83 -1.05
N GLU A 5 16.86 5.92 -0.28
CA GLU A 5 16.46 5.86 1.12
C GLU A 5 15.00 5.45 1.27
N LYS A 6 14.10 6.02 0.46
CA LYS A 6 12.68 5.63 0.44
C LYS A 6 12.52 4.16 0.10
N SER A 7 13.22 3.70 -0.93
CA SER A 7 13.17 2.30 -1.36
C SER A 7 13.66 1.35 -0.27
N GLU A 8 14.74 1.71 0.42
CA GLU A 8 15.27 0.91 1.52
C GLU A 8 14.27 0.78 2.68
N ILE A 9 13.64 1.89 3.08
CA ILE A 9 12.65 1.90 4.14
C ILE A 9 11.46 1.00 3.79
N ILE A 10 10.94 1.13 2.58
CA ILE A 10 9.80 0.34 2.11
C ILE A 10 10.17 -1.15 2.06
N ASN A 11 11.34 -1.47 1.53
CA ASN A 11 11.81 -2.84 1.42
C ASN A 11 11.97 -3.48 2.80
N ASN A 12 12.54 -2.74 3.75
CA ASN A 12 12.68 -3.21 5.13
C ASN A 12 11.32 -3.43 5.79
N ALA A 13 10.36 -2.55 5.54
CA ALA A 13 9.00 -2.70 6.05
C ALA A 13 8.31 -3.95 5.49
N LEU A 14 8.48 -4.21 4.19
CA LEU A 14 7.93 -5.41 3.56
C LEU A 14 8.57 -6.70 4.08
N ASP A 15 9.86 -6.67 4.39
CA ASP A 15 10.56 -7.82 4.95
C ASP A 15 10.19 -8.07 6.41
N ALA A 16 10.04 -7.01 7.20
CA ALA A 16 9.78 -7.10 8.64
C ALA A 16 8.29 -7.29 8.97
N GLY A 17 7.40 -6.77 8.13
CA GLY A 17 5.97 -6.78 8.40
C GLY A 17 5.40 -8.15 8.76
N PRO A 18 5.68 -9.22 7.98
CA PRO A 18 5.16 -10.55 8.29
C PRO A 18 5.67 -11.15 9.61
N THR A 19 6.76 -10.63 10.15
CA THR A 19 7.33 -11.09 11.42
C THR A 19 6.72 -10.43 12.64
N ILE A 20 5.98 -9.34 12.46
CA ILE A 20 5.32 -8.60 13.55
C ILE A 20 3.97 -9.26 13.86
N PRO A 21 3.65 -9.55 15.14
CA PRO A 21 2.32 -10.06 15.48
C PRO A 21 1.22 -9.15 14.94
N PHE A 22 0.20 -9.72 14.34
CA PHE A 22 -0.82 -8.94 13.61
C PHE A 22 -1.48 -7.83 14.43
N PRO A 23 -1.83 -8.03 15.74
CA PRO A 23 -2.40 -6.93 16.52
C PRO A 23 -1.49 -5.71 16.61
N ASN A 24 -0.17 -5.92 16.73
CA ASN A 24 0.81 -4.84 16.78
C ASN A 24 1.00 -4.22 15.39
N PHE A 25 1.10 -5.05 14.36
CA PHE A 25 1.20 -4.60 12.98
C PHE A 25 -0.02 -3.75 12.60
N SER A 26 -1.21 -4.18 12.98
CA SER A 26 -2.46 -3.48 12.69
C SER A 26 -2.45 -2.04 13.22
N LYS A 27 -2.00 -1.84 14.45
CA LYS A 27 -1.89 -0.51 15.06
C LYS A 27 -0.89 0.37 14.34
N LEU A 28 0.29 -0.17 14.03
CA LEU A 28 1.34 0.55 13.33
C LEU A 28 0.89 0.94 11.92
N PHE A 29 0.29 0.01 11.21
CA PHE A 29 -0.16 0.22 9.84
C PHE A 29 -1.27 1.26 9.77
N LYS A 30 -2.24 1.18 10.67
CA LYS A 30 -3.32 2.18 10.75
C LYS A 30 -2.77 3.58 11.01
N THR A 31 -1.85 3.72 11.97
CA THR A 31 -1.20 4.99 12.27
C THR A 31 -0.46 5.53 11.05
N TRP A 32 0.25 4.66 10.33
CA TRP A 32 0.96 5.04 9.12
C TRP A 32 0.01 5.57 8.04
N LEU A 33 -1.10 4.89 7.81
CA LEU A 33 -2.12 5.34 6.85
C LEU A 33 -2.71 6.69 7.25
N GLU A 34 -2.99 6.90 8.53
CA GLU A 34 -3.51 8.17 9.03
C GLU A 34 -2.50 9.31 8.83
N VAL A 35 -1.22 9.05 9.08
CA VAL A 35 -0.15 10.03 8.83
C VAL A 35 -0.06 10.38 7.34
N LEU A 36 -0.18 9.40 6.46
CA LEU A 36 -0.16 9.63 5.01
C LEU A 36 -1.28 10.58 4.56
N CYS A 37 -2.41 10.59 5.26
CA CYS A 37 -3.51 11.50 4.95
C CYS A 37 -3.21 12.94 5.34
N THR A 38 -2.18 13.20 6.17
CA THR A 38 -1.82 14.54 6.63
C THR A 38 -0.69 15.18 5.80
N ILE A 39 0.02 14.42 4.99
CA ILE A 39 1.10 14.93 4.16
C ILE A 39 0.55 15.44 2.82
N SER A 40 1.41 16.13 2.03
CA SER A 40 1.00 16.64 0.73
C SER A 40 0.63 15.50 -0.22
N GLU A 41 -0.24 15.80 -1.19
CA GLU A 41 -0.65 14.83 -2.21
C GLU A 41 0.56 14.32 -3.00
N GLU A 42 1.51 15.20 -3.32
CA GLU A 42 2.73 14.82 -4.03
C GLU A 42 3.56 13.81 -3.25
N ASN A 43 3.80 14.07 -1.97
CA ASN A 43 4.56 13.15 -1.12
C ASN A 43 3.84 11.82 -0.94
N ARG A 44 2.53 11.86 -0.77
CA ARG A 44 1.70 10.66 -0.64
C ARG A 44 1.75 9.83 -1.92
N HIS A 45 1.66 10.47 -3.09
CA HIS A 45 1.77 9.81 -4.38
C HIS A 45 3.14 9.12 -4.52
N ASP A 46 4.22 9.80 -4.15
CA ASP A 46 5.58 9.22 -4.20
C ASP A 46 5.71 8.00 -3.30
N MET A 47 5.17 8.05 -2.09
CA MET A 47 5.21 6.92 -1.16
C MET A 47 4.46 5.71 -1.71
N PHE A 48 3.24 5.90 -2.19
CA PHE A 48 2.46 4.80 -2.76
C PHE A 48 3.07 4.28 -4.06
N SER A 49 3.62 5.16 -4.90
CA SER A 49 4.31 4.75 -6.13
C SER A 49 5.49 3.83 -5.83
N ASN A 50 6.33 4.18 -4.85
CA ASN A 50 7.44 3.34 -4.43
C ASN A 50 6.94 2.01 -3.86
N TYR A 51 5.88 2.04 -3.06
CA TYR A 51 5.30 0.85 -2.46
C TYR A 51 4.80 -0.12 -3.53
N VAL A 52 4.05 0.39 -4.50
CA VAL A 52 3.51 -0.42 -5.60
C VAL A 52 4.63 -0.99 -6.46
N LYS A 53 5.67 -0.22 -6.75
CA LYS A 53 6.82 -0.71 -7.51
C LYS A 53 7.50 -1.88 -6.83
N HIS A 54 7.67 -1.82 -5.51
CA HIS A 54 8.25 -2.93 -4.74
C HIS A 54 7.35 -4.16 -4.75
N ILE A 55 6.05 -3.99 -4.65
CA ILE A 55 5.08 -5.09 -4.73
C ILE A 55 5.17 -5.78 -6.10
N VAL A 56 5.20 -4.99 -7.17
CA VAL A 56 5.27 -5.51 -8.55
C VAL A 56 6.58 -6.25 -8.80
N ASN A 57 7.68 -5.74 -8.27
CA ASN A 57 9.00 -6.35 -8.45
C ASN A 57 9.23 -7.58 -7.56
N SER A 58 8.53 -7.66 -6.43
CA SER A 58 8.68 -8.75 -5.47
C SER A 58 7.31 -9.17 -4.92
N PRO A 59 6.41 -9.71 -5.77
CA PRO A 59 5.04 -10.04 -5.34
C PRO A 59 5.00 -11.05 -4.19
N GLN A 60 5.99 -11.92 -4.09
CA GLN A 60 6.06 -12.90 -3.01
C GLN A 60 6.14 -12.28 -1.61
N LYS A 61 6.65 -11.05 -1.50
CA LYS A 61 6.74 -10.36 -0.21
C LYS A 61 5.36 -9.96 0.31
N ILE A 62 4.49 -9.49 -0.59
CA ILE A 62 3.13 -9.09 -0.19
C ILE A 62 2.24 -10.30 0.13
N ILE A 63 2.49 -11.43 -0.51
CA ILE A 63 1.74 -12.67 -0.25
C ILE A 63 1.92 -13.13 1.20
N SER A 64 3.06 -12.80 1.81
CA SER A 64 3.33 -13.11 3.22
C SER A 64 2.48 -12.31 4.20
N PHE A 65 1.85 -11.22 3.76
CA PHE A 65 0.97 -10.41 4.61
C PHE A 65 -0.44 -10.99 4.63
N ASN A 66 -1.16 -10.71 5.72
CA ASN A 66 -2.59 -10.98 5.79
C ASN A 66 -3.33 -9.87 5.04
N LEU A 67 -3.59 -10.09 3.75
CA LEU A 67 -4.19 -9.06 2.89
C LEU A 67 -5.62 -8.73 3.28
N ASP A 68 -6.40 -9.71 3.74
CA ASP A 68 -7.76 -9.47 4.22
C ASP A 68 -7.73 -8.61 5.49
N GLY A 69 -6.78 -8.87 6.39
CA GLY A 69 -6.58 -8.04 7.58
C GLY A 69 -6.15 -6.62 7.25
N ILE A 70 -5.31 -6.44 6.23
CA ILE A 70 -4.90 -5.13 5.75
C ILE A 70 -6.11 -4.36 5.21
N LEU A 71 -6.98 -5.02 4.46
CA LEU A 71 -8.22 -4.42 3.98
C LEU A 71 -9.12 -4.00 5.14
N GLU A 72 -9.24 -4.82 6.19
CA GLU A 72 -10.00 -4.46 7.38
C GLU A 72 -9.46 -3.21 8.07
N ILE A 73 -8.13 -3.07 8.14
CA ILE A 73 -7.48 -1.89 8.70
C ILE A 73 -7.88 -0.65 7.88
N PHE A 74 -7.82 -0.74 6.56
CA PHE A 74 -8.24 0.34 5.68
C PHE A 74 -9.70 0.71 5.92
N LEU A 75 -10.59 -0.26 6.02
CA LEU A 75 -12.02 -0.04 6.24
C LEU A 75 -12.32 0.52 7.63
N SER A 76 -11.39 0.40 8.58
CA SER A 76 -11.55 0.98 9.92
C SER A 76 -11.21 2.47 9.97
N LEU A 77 -10.64 3.03 8.90
CA LEU A 77 -10.34 4.46 8.83
C LEU A 77 -11.62 5.28 8.68
N GLU A 78 -11.56 6.56 9.03
CA GLU A 78 -12.64 7.49 8.74
C GLU A 78 -12.89 7.57 7.23
N GLN A 79 -14.13 7.82 6.84
CA GLN A 79 -14.55 7.85 5.43
C GLN A 79 -13.67 8.80 4.61
N THR A 80 -13.38 9.99 5.13
CA THR A 80 -12.53 10.98 4.45
C THR A 80 -11.14 10.41 4.18
N ASN A 81 -10.56 9.72 5.16
CA ASN A 81 -9.24 9.12 5.02
C ASN A 81 -9.24 7.97 4.01
N GLN A 82 -10.28 7.14 4.01
CA GLN A 82 -10.45 6.09 3.01
C GLN A 82 -10.46 6.67 1.59
N GLU A 83 -11.17 7.77 1.38
CA GLU A 83 -11.26 8.44 0.09
C GLU A 83 -9.90 8.99 -0.35
N ILE A 84 -9.16 9.60 0.56
CA ILE A 84 -7.82 10.13 0.28
C ILE A 84 -6.87 9.02 -0.15
N ILE A 85 -6.84 7.92 0.60
CA ILE A 85 -5.96 6.78 0.32
C ILE A 85 -6.35 6.13 -1.02
N SER A 86 -7.64 5.87 -1.24
CA SER A 86 -8.12 5.26 -2.47
C SER A 86 -7.79 6.10 -3.69
N ALA A 87 -7.96 7.42 -3.62
CA ALA A 87 -7.64 8.32 -4.73
C ALA A 87 -6.15 8.31 -5.04
N SER A 88 -5.30 8.29 -4.01
CA SER A 88 -3.85 8.26 -4.20
C SER A 88 -3.38 6.96 -4.83
N VAL A 89 -3.90 5.83 -4.37
CA VAL A 89 -3.57 4.51 -4.94
C VAL A 89 -4.07 4.42 -6.38
N GLN A 90 -5.29 4.92 -6.66
CA GLN A 90 -5.85 4.93 -8.00
C GLN A 90 -4.97 5.72 -8.97
N ASN A 91 -4.45 6.88 -8.54
CA ASN A 91 -3.57 7.69 -9.37
C ASN A 91 -2.25 6.97 -9.69
N VAL A 92 -1.70 6.24 -8.73
CA VAL A 92 -0.49 5.43 -8.95
C VAL A 92 -0.78 4.31 -9.94
N VAL A 93 -1.91 3.62 -9.79
CA VAL A 93 -2.30 2.51 -10.68
C VAL A 93 -2.47 2.99 -12.11
N LYS A 94 -3.05 4.17 -12.32
CA LYS A 94 -3.22 4.76 -13.66
C LYS A 94 -1.90 4.98 -14.39
N ASP A 95 -0.84 5.27 -13.63
CA ASP A 95 0.49 5.54 -14.20
C ASP A 95 1.27 4.25 -14.49
N LEU A 96 0.78 3.08 -14.07
CA LEU A 96 1.46 1.82 -14.34
C LEU A 96 1.23 1.37 -15.79
N ASP A 97 2.23 0.66 -16.34
CA ASP A 97 2.07 -0.02 -17.62
C ASP A 97 1.16 -1.26 -17.47
N ASP A 98 0.75 -1.84 -18.59
CA ASP A 98 -0.18 -2.97 -18.59
C ASP A 98 0.40 -4.20 -17.90
N ASP A 99 1.69 -4.45 -18.04
CA ASP A 99 2.35 -5.58 -17.41
C ASP A 99 2.38 -5.43 -15.89
N SER A 100 2.71 -4.24 -15.40
CA SER A 100 2.72 -3.93 -13.96
C SER A 100 1.32 -4.02 -13.36
N LYS A 101 0.30 -3.53 -14.05
CA LYS A 101 -1.09 -3.65 -13.62
C LYS A 101 -1.50 -5.12 -13.47
N ARG A 102 -1.11 -5.96 -14.44
CA ARG A 102 -1.40 -7.39 -14.42
C ARG A 102 -0.75 -8.09 -13.23
N LYS A 103 0.52 -7.77 -12.96
CA LYS A 103 1.24 -8.30 -11.81
C LYS A 103 0.61 -7.88 -10.48
N LEU A 104 0.19 -6.62 -10.39
CA LEU A 104 -0.49 -6.11 -9.20
C LEU A 104 -1.82 -6.81 -8.96
N LEU A 105 -2.59 -7.06 -10.02
CA LEU A 105 -3.87 -7.77 -9.93
C LEU A 105 -3.72 -9.18 -9.33
N LEU A 106 -2.59 -9.83 -9.55
CA LEU A 106 -2.35 -11.18 -9.02
C LEU A 106 -2.28 -11.21 -7.51
N VAL A 107 -1.89 -10.10 -6.88
CA VAL A 107 -1.70 -10.03 -5.43
C VAL A 107 -2.81 -9.23 -4.72
N VAL A 108 -3.65 -8.50 -5.45
CA VAL A 108 -4.75 -7.73 -4.86
C VAL A 108 -5.97 -8.63 -4.66
N PRO A 109 -6.51 -8.73 -3.42
CA PRO A 109 -7.72 -9.51 -3.18
C PRO A 109 -8.90 -8.98 -3.99
N GLU A 110 -9.77 -9.86 -4.43
CA GLU A 110 -10.96 -9.49 -5.20
C GLU A 110 -11.83 -8.47 -4.42
N SER A 111 -11.94 -8.63 -3.12
CA SER A 111 -12.70 -7.72 -2.27
C SER A 111 -12.15 -6.28 -2.27
N ALA A 112 -10.85 -6.11 -2.55
CA ALA A 112 -10.23 -4.79 -2.62
C ALA A 112 -10.38 -4.13 -3.99
N ARG A 113 -10.69 -4.90 -5.04
CA ARG A 113 -10.80 -4.39 -6.41
C ARG A 113 -11.95 -3.41 -6.59
N ARG A 114 -12.94 -3.43 -5.71
CA ARG A 114 -14.06 -2.47 -5.74
C ARG A 114 -13.62 -1.04 -5.40
N PHE A 115 -12.45 -0.87 -4.78
CA PHE A 115 -11.92 0.44 -4.41
C PHE A 115 -10.91 0.97 -5.44
N ILE A 116 -10.43 0.12 -6.34
CA ILE A 116 -9.39 0.46 -7.30
C ILE A 116 -9.81 -0.06 -8.67
N ASP A 117 -9.82 0.83 -9.65
CA ASP A 117 -10.14 0.49 -11.02
C ASP A 117 -8.84 0.17 -11.78
N PHE A 118 -8.76 -1.02 -12.30
CA PHE A 118 -7.59 -1.47 -13.06
C PHE A 118 -7.84 -1.36 -14.58
#